data_ef8163970243cbd2b3c4c27f87feff38
#
_entry.id   ef8163970243cbd2b3c4c27f87feff38
#
_cell.length_a   1.000
_cell.length_b   1.000
_cell.length_c   1.000
_cell.angle_alpha   90.00
_cell.angle_beta   90.00
_cell.angle_gamma   90.00
#
_symmetry.space_group_name_H-M   'P 1'
#
loop_
_entity.id
_entity.type
_entity.pdbx_description
1 polymer ?
#
loop_
_entity_poly.entity_id
_entity_poly.type
_entity_poly.pdbx_seq_one_letter_code
_entity_poly.pdbx_strand_id
1 'polypeptide(L)'
;MADIILITGGARSGKSDFALKRAERLPGRKCFVATSEVFDKEMEARVEKHRLERDHAVWTTIEEPLLPAQQIGRNEFQVYLLDCMTLWISNLMAACEKRGEICGENEIRAEVTALIEQCRTIDGTVLCVTNEVGLGIVPDNPLARRYRDLVGRCNAMVAAAADEVVLVSCGLPIFLKKKTEDKGTIDERS
;
A
#
# COMPACT_ATOMS: atom_id res chain seq x y z
N MET A 1 -16.51 1.61 9.53
CA MET A 1 -15.35 2.23 8.82
C MET A 1 -14.31 1.16 8.60
N ALA A 2 -13.67 1.16 7.44
CA ALA A 2 -12.66 0.15 7.12
C ALA A 2 -11.45 0.22 8.04
N ASP A 3 -10.85 -0.94 8.28
CA ASP A 3 -9.53 -1.05 8.86
C ASP A 3 -8.46 -0.78 7.79
N ILE A 4 -7.55 0.12 8.05
CA ILE A 4 -6.40 0.38 7.18
C ILE A 4 -5.15 -0.24 7.82
N ILE A 5 -4.48 -1.12 7.10
CA ILE A 5 -3.25 -1.79 7.53
C ILE A 5 -2.12 -1.37 6.60
N LEU A 6 -1.10 -0.70 7.13
CA LEU A 6 0.11 -0.40 6.38
C LEU A 6 1.17 -1.47 6.64
N ILE A 7 1.70 -2.06 5.56
CA ILE A 7 2.77 -3.06 5.61
C ILE A 7 3.98 -2.50 4.87
N THR A 8 5.03 -2.23 5.61
CA THR A 8 6.27 -1.66 5.09
C THR A 8 7.46 -2.61 5.27
N GLY A 9 8.56 -2.33 4.61
CA GLY A 9 9.80 -3.10 4.72
C GLY A 9 10.73 -2.86 3.54
N GLY A 10 11.99 -3.26 3.66
CA GLY A 10 12.97 -3.15 2.60
C GLY A 10 12.66 -4.03 1.38
N ALA A 11 13.43 -3.87 0.31
CA ALA A 11 13.37 -4.76 -0.84
C ALA A 11 13.60 -6.22 -0.39
N ARG A 12 12.79 -7.16 -0.92
CA ARG A 12 12.87 -8.60 -0.62
C ARG A 12 12.73 -8.96 0.87
N SER A 13 12.08 -8.11 1.66
CA SER A 13 11.83 -8.35 3.10
C SER A 13 10.77 -9.42 3.39
N GLY A 14 9.99 -9.86 2.41
CA GLY A 14 8.85 -10.76 2.58
C GLY A 14 7.51 -10.04 2.86
N LYS A 15 7.48 -8.70 2.73
CA LYS A 15 6.28 -7.89 3.03
C LYS A 15 5.07 -8.22 2.16
N SER A 16 5.26 -8.45 0.84
CA SER A 16 4.15 -8.80 -0.07
C SER A 16 3.56 -10.16 0.28
N ASP A 17 4.40 -11.16 0.57
CA ASP A 17 3.94 -12.48 1.03
C ASP A 17 3.20 -12.40 2.36
N PHE A 18 3.72 -11.59 3.29
CA PHE A 18 3.05 -11.36 4.57
C PHE A 18 1.69 -10.70 4.37
N ALA A 19 1.61 -9.68 3.50
CA ALA A 19 0.38 -8.97 3.19
C ALA A 19 -0.66 -9.90 2.55
N LEU A 20 -0.24 -10.72 1.57
CA LEU A 20 -1.09 -11.68 0.89
C LEU A 20 -1.67 -12.69 1.89
N LYS A 21 -0.84 -13.36 2.67
CA LYS A 21 -1.26 -14.33 3.70
C LYS A 21 -2.17 -13.70 4.75
N ARG A 22 -1.93 -12.43 5.11
CA ARG A 22 -2.77 -11.70 6.05
C ARG A 22 -4.15 -11.44 5.46
N ALA A 23 -4.21 -10.98 4.21
CA ALA A 23 -5.45 -10.69 3.50
C ALA A 23 -6.27 -11.96 3.22
N GLU A 24 -5.63 -13.09 2.92
CA GLU A 24 -6.30 -14.38 2.70
C GLU A 24 -7.08 -14.87 3.91
N ARG A 25 -6.63 -14.56 5.11
CA ARG A 25 -7.29 -14.92 6.37
C ARG A 25 -8.52 -14.06 6.70
N LEU A 26 -8.69 -12.94 6.01
CA LEU A 26 -9.85 -12.07 6.20
C LEU A 26 -11.06 -12.60 5.44
N PRO A 27 -12.27 -12.47 5.98
CA PRO A 27 -13.49 -12.89 5.28
C PRO A 27 -13.87 -11.97 4.13
N GLY A 28 -14.68 -12.47 3.20
CA GLY A 28 -15.24 -11.70 2.10
C GLY A 28 -14.45 -11.77 0.80
N ARG A 29 -15.00 -11.10 -0.24
CA ARG A 29 -14.40 -11.03 -1.58
C ARG A 29 -13.17 -10.15 -1.55
N LYS A 30 -12.13 -10.56 -2.28
CA LYS A 30 -10.81 -9.95 -2.24
C LYS A 30 -10.42 -9.35 -3.58
N CYS A 31 -9.88 -8.13 -3.53
CA CYS A 31 -9.33 -7.42 -4.67
C CYS A 31 -7.85 -7.12 -4.47
N PHE A 32 -7.04 -7.50 -5.44
CA PHE A 32 -5.64 -7.10 -5.53
C PHE A 32 -5.55 -5.93 -6.50
N VAL A 33 -5.15 -4.77 -6.00
CA VAL A 33 -4.91 -3.56 -6.81
C VAL A 33 -3.42 -3.47 -7.10
N ALA A 34 -3.05 -3.82 -8.33
CA ALA A 34 -1.66 -3.79 -8.80
C ALA A 34 -1.34 -2.41 -9.37
N THR A 35 -0.32 -1.77 -8.84
CA THR A 35 0.15 -0.46 -9.32
C THR A 35 1.35 -0.56 -10.26
N SER A 36 1.83 -1.78 -10.55
CA SER A 36 2.98 -1.98 -11.42
C SER A 36 2.59 -1.74 -12.89
N GLU A 37 3.29 -0.81 -13.56
CA GLU A 37 3.39 -0.80 -15.02
C GLU A 37 4.58 -1.69 -15.43
N VAL A 38 4.38 -2.49 -16.48
CA VAL A 38 5.45 -3.35 -17.00
C VAL A 38 6.29 -2.54 -17.97
N PHE A 39 7.50 -2.15 -17.55
CA PHE A 39 8.42 -1.38 -18.39
C PHE A 39 9.52 -2.23 -19.03
N ASP A 40 9.81 -3.41 -18.46
CA ASP A 40 10.84 -4.31 -18.95
C ASP A 40 10.52 -5.79 -18.68
N LYS A 41 11.31 -6.70 -19.29
CA LYS A 41 11.13 -8.15 -19.17
C LYS A 41 11.38 -8.68 -17.75
N GLU A 42 12.22 -8.04 -16.96
CA GLU A 42 12.46 -8.44 -15.57
C GLU A 42 11.21 -8.15 -14.72
N MET A 43 10.63 -6.99 -14.93
CA MET A 43 9.40 -6.58 -14.25
C MET A 43 8.21 -7.43 -14.68
N GLU A 44 8.11 -7.76 -15.98
CA GLU A 44 7.11 -8.70 -16.52
C GLU A 44 7.19 -10.07 -15.82
N ALA A 45 8.37 -10.65 -15.73
CA ALA A 45 8.59 -11.93 -15.06
C ALA A 45 8.23 -11.85 -13.55
N ARG A 46 8.47 -10.72 -12.87
CA ARG A 46 8.08 -10.52 -11.47
C ARG A 46 6.57 -10.40 -11.31
N VAL A 47 5.92 -9.64 -12.17
CA VAL A 47 4.44 -9.50 -12.16
C VAL A 47 3.79 -10.85 -12.42
N GLU A 48 4.28 -11.61 -13.41
CA GLU A 48 3.75 -12.93 -13.73
C GLU A 48 3.94 -13.90 -12.56
N LYS A 49 5.12 -13.92 -11.92
CA LYS A 49 5.33 -14.73 -10.72
C LYS A 49 4.34 -14.39 -9.63
N HIS A 50 4.13 -13.11 -9.33
CA HIS A 50 3.15 -12.66 -8.32
C HIS A 50 1.69 -12.94 -8.72
N ARG A 51 1.39 -13.02 -10.03
CA ARG A 51 0.08 -13.49 -10.50
C ARG A 51 -0.13 -14.98 -10.23
N LEU A 52 0.90 -15.80 -10.53
CA LEU A 52 0.85 -17.26 -10.31
C LEU A 52 0.78 -17.64 -8.81
N GLU A 53 1.32 -16.80 -7.93
CA GLU A 53 1.26 -17.01 -6.47
C GLU A 53 -0.13 -16.72 -5.88
N ARG A 54 -1.02 -16.05 -6.63
CA ARG A 54 -2.39 -15.77 -6.20
C ARG A 54 -3.38 -16.76 -6.77
N ASP A 55 -4.23 -17.31 -5.91
CA ASP A 55 -5.35 -18.14 -6.35
C ASP A 55 -6.43 -17.26 -7.02
N HIS A 56 -6.59 -17.39 -8.33
CA HIS A 56 -7.57 -16.66 -9.11
C HIS A 56 -9.02 -16.96 -8.72
N ALA A 57 -9.27 -18.06 -8.02
CA ALA A 57 -10.59 -18.35 -7.46
C ALA A 57 -10.93 -17.46 -6.25
N VAL A 58 -9.90 -16.91 -5.58
CA VAL A 58 -10.02 -16.09 -4.37
C VAL A 58 -9.86 -14.61 -4.68
N TRP A 59 -9.00 -14.26 -5.65
CA TRP A 59 -8.60 -12.89 -5.93
C TRP A 59 -9.12 -12.37 -7.27
N THR A 60 -9.77 -11.20 -7.23
CA THR A 60 -9.93 -10.35 -8.42
C THR A 60 -8.74 -9.41 -8.51
N THR A 61 -8.01 -9.41 -9.61
CA THR A 61 -6.89 -8.48 -9.82
C THR A 61 -7.33 -7.32 -10.71
N ILE A 62 -7.07 -6.10 -10.25
CA ILE A 62 -7.25 -4.85 -11.00
C ILE A 62 -5.87 -4.21 -11.17
N GLU A 63 -5.48 -3.95 -12.42
CA GLU A 63 -4.27 -3.20 -12.73
C GLU A 63 -4.62 -1.72 -12.80
N GLU A 64 -4.12 -0.95 -11.84
CA GLU A 64 -4.42 0.47 -11.75
C GLU A 64 -3.18 1.24 -11.28
N PRO A 65 -2.37 1.75 -12.22
CA PRO A 65 -1.10 2.40 -11.89
C PRO A 65 -1.23 3.81 -11.33
N LEU A 66 -2.34 4.53 -11.59
CA LEU A 66 -2.46 5.95 -11.29
C LEU A 66 -3.57 6.31 -10.30
N LEU A 67 -4.72 5.64 -10.37
CA LEU A 67 -5.93 6.04 -9.65
C LEU A 67 -6.48 4.94 -8.71
N PRO A 68 -5.64 4.31 -7.85
CA PRO A 68 -6.07 3.22 -6.98
C PRO A 68 -7.23 3.62 -6.04
N ALA A 69 -7.31 4.89 -5.66
CA ALA A 69 -8.40 5.42 -4.86
C ALA A 69 -9.78 5.18 -5.50
N GLN A 70 -9.89 5.36 -6.83
CA GLN A 70 -11.14 5.15 -7.55
C GLN A 70 -11.56 3.68 -7.56
N GLN A 71 -10.62 2.75 -7.62
CA GLN A 71 -10.93 1.31 -7.60
C GLN A 71 -11.42 0.87 -6.22
N ILE A 72 -10.78 1.36 -5.17
CA ILE A 72 -11.19 1.08 -3.79
C ILE A 72 -12.56 1.72 -3.51
N GLY A 73 -12.78 2.96 -3.95
CA GLY A 73 -14.03 3.70 -3.74
C GLY A 73 -15.27 3.06 -4.38
N ARG A 74 -15.13 2.11 -5.32
CA ARG A 74 -16.27 1.34 -5.86
C ARG A 74 -16.94 0.44 -4.82
N ASN A 75 -16.23 0.12 -3.74
CA ASN A 75 -16.74 -0.67 -2.61
C ASN A 75 -17.35 -2.04 -3.01
N GLU A 76 -16.73 -2.70 -4.00
CA GLU A 76 -17.22 -3.99 -4.53
C GLU A 76 -16.67 -5.19 -3.75
N PHE A 77 -15.63 -4.98 -2.93
CA PHE A 77 -14.93 -6.02 -2.18
C PHE A 77 -14.80 -5.64 -0.71
N GLN A 78 -14.68 -6.65 0.16
CA GLN A 78 -14.46 -6.47 1.59
C GLN A 78 -12.97 -6.39 1.96
N VAL A 79 -12.09 -6.90 1.09
CA VAL A 79 -10.65 -6.87 1.31
C VAL A 79 -9.97 -6.33 0.06
N TYR A 80 -9.22 -5.26 0.23
CA TYR A 80 -8.36 -4.70 -0.81
C TYR A 80 -6.89 -4.84 -0.39
N LEU A 81 -6.06 -5.30 -1.31
CA LEU A 81 -4.60 -5.33 -1.17
C LEU A 81 -3.97 -4.48 -2.26
N LEU A 82 -3.45 -3.31 -1.89
CA LEU A 82 -2.73 -2.39 -2.79
C LEU A 82 -1.23 -2.70 -2.74
N ASP A 83 -0.67 -3.21 -3.84
CA ASP A 83 0.77 -3.52 -3.96
C ASP A 83 1.34 -2.95 -5.28
N CYS A 84 2.16 -1.86 -5.20
CA CYS A 84 2.61 -1.21 -3.98
C CYS A 84 2.56 0.33 -4.12
N MET A 85 2.48 1.00 -2.99
CA MET A 85 2.43 2.47 -2.95
C MET A 85 3.69 3.14 -3.54
N THR A 86 4.86 2.50 -3.41
CA THR A 86 6.11 3.05 -3.96
C THR A 86 6.10 3.10 -5.49
N LEU A 87 5.58 2.09 -6.17
CA LEU A 87 5.40 2.12 -7.62
C LEU A 87 4.33 3.14 -8.02
N TRP A 88 3.24 3.23 -7.27
CA TRP A 88 2.23 4.25 -7.49
C TRP A 88 2.82 5.68 -7.44
N ILE A 89 3.61 6.02 -6.43
CA ILE A 89 4.31 7.32 -6.35
C ILE A 89 5.23 7.53 -7.55
N SER A 90 5.97 6.51 -7.98
CA SER A 90 6.81 6.57 -9.18
C SER A 90 6.01 6.87 -10.44
N ASN A 91 4.85 6.22 -10.60
CA ASN A 91 3.96 6.43 -11.75
C ASN A 91 3.37 7.84 -11.75
N LEU A 92 2.96 8.37 -10.59
CA LEU A 92 2.49 9.76 -10.47
C LEU A 92 3.58 10.75 -10.86
N MET A 93 4.83 10.54 -10.42
CA MET A 93 5.96 11.37 -10.82
C MET A 93 6.20 11.34 -12.33
N ALA A 94 6.16 10.15 -12.94
CA ALA A 94 6.32 9.98 -14.38
C ALA A 94 5.16 10.63 -15.17
N ALA A 95 3.93 10.57 -14.64
CA ALA A 95 2.78 11.22 -15.25
C ALA A 95 2.89 12.74 -15.22
N CYS A 96 3.40 13.32 -14.13
CA CYS A 96 3.69 14.77 -14.06
C CYS A 96 4.77 15.15 -15.07
N GLU A 97 5.87 14.40 -15.14
CA GLU A 97 6.96 14.66 -16.07
C GLU A 97 6.49 14.65 -17.55
N LYS A 98 5.65 13.68 -17.92
CA LYS A 98 5.03 13.61 -19.27
C LYS A 98 4.20 14.86 -19.60
N ARG A 99 3.65 15.57 -18.60
CA ARG A 99 2.94 16.84 -18.76
C ARG A 99 3.84 18.07 -18.70
N GLY A 100 5.15 17.88 -18.53
CA GLY A 100 6.11 18.98 -18.33
C GLY A 100 6.02 19.64 -16.94
N GLU A 101 5.42 18.93 -15.97
CA GLU A 101 5.21 19.40 -14.60
C GLU A 101 6.20 18.71 -13.66
N ILE A 102 6.48 19.36 -12.53
CA ILE A 102 7.26 18.76 -11.44
C ILE A 102 6.26 18.25 -10.40
N CYS A 103 6.18 16.93 -10.25
CA CYS A 103 5.43 16.34 -9.16
C CYS A 103 6.07 16.74 -7.81
N GLY A 104 5.37 17.53 -7.05
CA GLY A 104 5.80 18.02 -5.76
C GLY A 104 5.09 17.34 -4.59
N GLU A 105 5.33 17.87 -3.40
CA GLU A 105 4.72 17.35 -2.18
C GLU A 105 3.19 17.54 -2.14
N ASN A 106 2.69 18.66 -2.69
CA ASN A 106 1.26 18.99 -2.64
C ASN A 106 0.44 18.05 -3.51
N GLU A 107 0.95 17.70 -4.71
CA GLU A 107 0.32 16.77 -5.64
C GLU A 107 0.24 15.37 -5.00
N ILE A 108 1.34 14.87 -4.45
CA ILE A 108 1.36 13.56 -3.77
C ILE A 108 0.47 13.57 -2.52
N ARG A 109 0.49 14.65 -1.76
CA ARG A 109 -0.39 14.80 -0.57
C ARG A 109 -1.87 14.70 -0.95
N ALA A 110 -2.30 15.37 -2.03
CA ALA A 110 -3.68 15.34 -2.49
C ALA A 110 -4.11 13.91 -2.86
N GLU A 111 -3.29 13.21 -3.65
CA GLU A 111 -3.57 11.83 -4.08
C GLU A 111 -3.60 10.85 -2.89
N VAL A 112 -2.66 10.97 -1.95
CA VAL A 112 -2.61 10.12 -0.75
C VAL A 112 -3.80 10.41 0.17
N THR A 113 -4.21 11.66 0.30
CA THR A 113 -5.39 12.03 1.08
C THR A 113 -6.65 11.41 0.48
N ALA A 114 -6.82 11.53 -0.85
CA ALA A 114 -7.94 10.93 -1.56
C ALA A 114 -7.96 9.39 -1.39
N LEU A 115 -6.80 8.74 -1.44
CA LEU A 115 -6.69 7.30 -1.20
C LEU A 115 -7.16 6.94 0.22
N ILE A 116 -6.68 7.65 1.25
CA ILE A 116 -7.05 7.41 2.64
C ILE A 116 -8.55 7.62 2.86
N GLU A 117 -9.12 8.69 2.29
CA GLU A 117 -10.55 8.98 2.35
C GLU A 117 -11.36 7.84 1.74
N GLN A 118 -11.01 7.38 0.54
CA GLN A 118 -11.70 6.26 -0.09
C GLN A 118 -11.54 4.96 0.71
N CYS A 119 -10.36 4.67 1.24
CA CYS A 119 -10.19 3.52 2.14
C CYS A 119 -11.17 3.54 3.33
N ARG A 120 -11.48 4.72 3.87
CA ARG A 120 -12.39 4.85 5.02
C ARG A 120 -13.87 4.67 4.67
N THR A 121 -14.25 4.73 3.39
CA THR A 121 -15.65 4.57 2.95
C THR A 121 -16.09 3.12 2.86
N ILE A 122 -15.18 2.16 2.71
CA ILE A 122 -15.54 0.75 2.54
C ILE A 122 -15.92 0.09 3.88
N ASP A 123 -16.71 -0.98 3.79
CA ASP A 123 -16.97 -1.88 4.91
C ASP A 123 -16.07 -3.11 4.80
N GLY A 124 -14.89 -3.04 5.42
CA GLY A 124 -13.91 -4.11 5.30
C GLY A 124 -12.49 -3.71 5.70
N THR A 125 -11.49 -4.23 4.99
CA THR A 125 -10.08 -3.99 5.29
C THR A 125 -9.30 -3.62 4.04
N VAL A 126 -8.48 -2.57 4.12
CA VAL A 126 -7.51 -2.20 3.08
C VAL A 126 -6.11 -2.42 3.60
N LEU A 127 -5.35 -3.28 2.92
CA LEU A 127 -3.94 -3.49 3.16
C LEU A 127 -3.14 -2.70 2.13
N CYS A 128 -2.27 -1.80 2.59
CA CYS A 128 -1.39 -1.01 1.73
C CYS A 128 0.05 -1.52 1.90
N VAL A 129 0.66 -1.98 0.81
CA VAL A 129 2.06 -2.41 0.81
C VAL A 129 2.94 -1.28 0.32
N THR A 130 4.02 -1.02 1.02
CA THR A 130 5.01 0.00 0.65
C THR A 130 6.44 -0.47 0.89
N ASN A 131 7.42 0.21 0.30
CA ASN A 131 8.82 0.01 0.65
C ASN A 131 9.32 1.11 1.59
N GLU A 132 10.21 0.71 2.50
CA GLU A 132 11.03 1.65 3.24
C GLU A 132 12.28 1.97 2.41
N VAL A 133 12.25 3.11 1.72
CA VAL A 133 13.34 3.56 0.83
C VAL A 133 14.25 4.60 1.47
N GLY A 134 13.87 5.10 2.65
CA GLY A 134 14.58 6.16 3.37
C GLY A 134 15.76 5.69 4.22
N LEU A 135 15.83 4.39 4.55
CA LEU A 135 16.86 3.82 5.44
C LEU A 135 18.20 3.54 4.75
N GLY A 136 18.32 3.80 3.44
CA GLY A 136 19.56 3.58 2.69
C GLY A 136 20.43 4.83 2.57
N ILE A 137 21.52 4.70 1.79
CA ILE A 137 22.42 5.81 1.44
C ILE A 137 21.64 6.87 0.66
N VAL A 138 21.96 8.14 0.90
CA VAL A 138 21.36 9.26 0.15
C VAL A 138 21.79 9.19 -1.32
N PRO A 139 20.86 9.10 -2.28
CA PRO A 139 21.20 9.00 -3.70
C PRO A 139 21.87 10.26 -4.23
N ASP A 140 22.84 10.10 -5.14
CA ASP A 140 23.48 11.23 -5.83
C ASP A 140 22.55 11.91 -6.84
N ASN A 141 21.60 11.15 -7.40
CA ASN A 141 20.65 11.63 -8.37
C ASN A 141 19.52 12.45 -7.70
N PRO A 142 19.27 13.71 -8.14
CA PRO A 142 18.22 14.56 -7.58
C PRO A 142 16.79 13.96 -7.70
N LEU A 143 16.50 13.27 -8.81
CA LEU A 143 15.20 12.62 -9.01
C LEU A 143 14.99 11.50 -7.99
N ALA A 144 16.02 10.67 -7.76
CA ALA A 144 15.98 9.60 -6.78
C ALA A 144 15.83 10.14 -5.34
N ARG A 145 16.46 11.29 -5.00
CA ARG A 145 16.25 11.94 -3.70
C ARG A 145 14.82 12.42 -3.54
N ARG A 146 14.26 13.08 -4.57
CA ARG A 146 12.87 13.54 -4.56
C ARG A 146 11.90 12.36 -4.38
N TYR A 147 12.07 11.29 -5.17
CA TYR A 147 11.28 10.08 -5.04
C TYR A 147 11.33 9.51 -3.62
N ARG A 148 12.52 9.36 -3.04
CA ARG A 148 12.71 8.88 -1.67
C ARG A 148 11.95 9.73 -0.66
N ASP A 149 12.07 11.05 -0.78
CA ASP A 149 11.43 11.99 0.15
C ASP A 149 9.91 11.96 0.01
N LEU A 150 9.37 11.90 -1.20
CA LEU A 150 7.92 11.79 -1.46
C LEU A 150 7.35 10.47 -0.94
N VAL A 151 8.05 9.35 -1.16
CA VAL A 151 7.64 8.04 -0.60
C VAL A 151 7.64 8.08 0.92
N GLY A 152 8.66 8.64 1.55
CA GLY A 152 8.73 8.76 3.00
C GLY A 152 7.55 9.57 3.58
N ARG A 153 7.18 10.69 2.93
CA ARG A 153 6.01 11.49 3.34
C ARG A 153 4.69 10.73 3.13
N CYS A 154 4.55 10.04 1.99
CA CYS A 154 3.40 9.17 1.72
C CYS A 154 3.26 8.10 2.81
N ASN A 155 4.34 7.39 3.13
CA ASN A 155 4.36 6.36 4.16
C ASN A 155 3.94 6.93 5.52
N ALA A 156 4.46 8.11 5.90
CA ALA A 156 4.11 8.77 7.15
C ALA A 156 2.62 9.16 7.22
N MET A 157 2.04 9.68 6.13
CA MET A 157 0.62 10.03 6.07
C MET A 157 -0.27 8.80 6.22
N VAL A 158 0.03 7.72 5.48
CA VAL A 158 -0.76 6.49 5.57
C VAL A 158 -0.57 5.82 6.92
N ALA A 159 0.64 5.80 7.49
CA ALA A 159 0.89 5.26 8.83
C ALA A 159 0.10 6.01 9.93
N ALA A 160 0.00 7.35 9.81
CA ALA A 160 -0.81 8.14 10.73
C ALA A 160 -2.30 7.76 10.66
N ALA A 161 -2.82 7.55 9.45
CA ALA A 161 -4.22 7.18 9.21
C ALA A 161 -4.50 5.69 9.45
N ALA A 162 -3.51 4.81 9.36
CA ALA A 162 -3.68 3.36 9.51
C ALA A 162 -4.06 2.97 10.94
N ASP A 163 -4.85 1.91 11.08
CA ASP A 163 -5.19 1.28 12.36
C ASP A 163 -4.09 0.33 12.84
N GLU A 164 -3.36 -0.26 11.89
CA GLU A 164 -2.21 -1.12 12.15
C GLU A 164 -1.06 -0.76 11.21
N VAL A 165 0.17 -0.76 11.73
CA VAL A 165 1.40 -0.57 10.93
C VAL A 165 2.37 -1.69 11.26
N VAL A 166 2.82 -2.41 10.22
CA VAL A 166 3.72 -3.56 10.34
C VAL A 166 4.97 -3.32 9.51
N LEU A 167 6.13 -3.39 10.14
CA LEU A 167 7.42 -3.48 9.47
C LEU A 167 7.79 -4.95 9.29
N VAL A 168 8.03 -5.38 8.05
CA VAL A 168 8.52 -6.73 7.76
C VAL A 168 10.02 -6.67 7.47
N SER A 169 10.79 -7.37 8.29
CA SER A 169 12.24 -7.51 8.14
C SER A 169 12.63 -8.97 8.17
N CYS A 170 13.41 -9.45 7.19
CA CYS A 170 13.85 -10.84 7.10
C CYS A 170 12.70 -11.87 7.18
N GLY A 171 11.55 -11.55 6.63
CA GLY A 171 10.33 -12.37 6.71
C GLY A 171 9.56 -12.27 8.03
N LEU A 172 10.06 -11.53 9.01
CA LEU A 172 9.48 -11.42 10.35
C LEU A 172 8.71 -10.09 10.49
N PRO A 173 7.43 -10.11 10.95
CA PRO A 173 6.66 -8.90 11.17
C PRO A 173 6.99 -8.27 12.53
N ILE A 174 7.17 -6.96 12.53
CA ILE A 174 7.28 -6.11 13.73
C ILE A 174 6.11 -5.13 13.70
N PHE A 175 5.27 -5.16 14.72
CA PHE A 175 4.12 -4.28 14.83
C PHE A 175 4.55 -2.94 15.42
N LEU A 176 4.58 -1.89 14.58
CA LEU A 176 4.90 -0.52 14.98
C LEU A 176 3.67 0.19 15.57
N LYS A 177 2.48 -0.12 15.05
CA LYS A 177 1.19 0.34 15.55
C LYS A 177 0.23 -0.83 15.54
N LYS A 178 -0.50 -1.04 16.62
CA LYS A 178 -1.55 -2.07 16.73
C LYS A 178 -2.91 -1.38 16.84
N LYS A 179 -3.93 -1.97 16.24
CA LYS A 179 -5.30 -1.59 16.50
C LYS A 179 -5.57 -1.70 17.99
N THR A 180 -6.03 -0.63 18.62
CA THR A 180 -6.48 -0.68 20.02
C THR A 180 -7.71 -1.57 20.03
N GLU A 181 -7.63 -2.72 20.69
CA GLU A 181 -8.84 -3.47 21.03
C GLU A 181 -9.67 -2.55 21.92
N ASP A 182 -10.92 -2.28 21.54
CA ASP A 182 -11.89 -1.68 22.42
C ASP A 182 -11.94 -2.57 23.67
N LYS A 183 -11.29 -2.10 24.74
CA LYS A 183 -11.48 -2.69 26.07
C LYS A 183 -12.93 -2.39 26.41
N GLY A 184 -13.80 -3.34 26.10
CA GLY A 184 -15.17 -3.35 26.57
C GLY A 184 -15.13 -2.98 28.05
N THR A 185 -15.89 -1.98 28.41
CA THR A 185 -16.09 -1.44 29.76
C THR A 185 -16.10 -2.60 30.74
N ILE A 186 -15.04 -2.75 31.52
CA ILE A 186 -15.07 -3.59 32.71
C ILE A 186 -16.07 -2.88 33.63
N ASP A 187 -17.25 -3.48 33.75
CA ASP A 187 -18.26 -3.07 34.72
C ASP A 187 -17.67 -3.25 36.12
N GLU A 188 -17.14 -2.18 36.70
CA GLU A 188 -16.75 -2.13 38.11
C GLU A 188 -18.02 -2.08 38.97
N ARG A 189 -18.72 -3.21 39.06
CA ARG A 189 -19.72 -3.46 40.11
C ARG A 189 -19.67 -4.91 40.54
N SER A 190 -18.84 -5.22 41.51
CA SER A 190 -19.11 -6.25 42.52
C SER A 190 -18.19 -6.07 43.71
#